data_5582a496e90773385aada769476dd604
#
_entry.id   5582a496e90773385aada769476dd604
#
_cell.length_a   1.000
_cell.length_b   1.000
_cell.length_c   1.000
_cell.angle_alpha   90.00
_cell.angle_beta   90.00
_cell.angle_gamma   90.00
#
_symmetry.space_group_name_H-M   'P 1'
#
loop_
_entity.id
_entity.type
_entity.pdbx_description
1 polymer ?
#
loop_
_entity_poly.entity_id
_entity_poly.type
_entity_poly.pdbx_seq_one_letter_code
_entity_poly.pdbx_strand_id
1 'polypeptide(L)'
;MSVTEQGLLAALSSVLDPHTGKDFVSTRALRNVQISGGAVALDEELGYPAKSLVPELRRSLVAAAKGVAGVSNVSVNITTKVIAHAVQRGVQLLPQVKNIIAVASGKGGVGKSTTAANLALALAAEGASVGV
;
A
#
# COMPACT_ATOMS: atom_id res chain seq x y z
N MET A 1 -2.21 -2.78 -32.60
CA MET A 1 -1.10 -2.18 -31.85
C MET A 1 -0.74 -3.08 -30.67
N SER A 2 0.51 -3.35 -30.48
CA SER A 2 0.97 -4.10 -29.32
C SER A 2 1.12 -3.17 -28.10
N VAL A 3 0.68 -3.65 -26.96
CA VAL A 3 0.87 -2.95 -25.68
C VAL A 3 2.36 -3.03 -25.32
N THR A 4 2.98 -1.88 -25.04
CA THR A 4 4.36 -1.83 -24.57
C THR A 4 4.38 -1.67 -23.07
N GLU A 5 5.35 -2.31 -22.41
CA GLU A 5 5.54 -2.17 -20.97
C GLU A 5 5.79 -0.70 -20.58
N GLN A 6 6.61 0.00 -21.36
CA GLN A 6 6.91 1.41 -21.12
C GLN A 6 5.67 2.31 -21.20
N GLY A 7 4.82 2.10 -22.19
CA GLY A 7 3.56 2.84 -22.33
C GLY A 7 2.59 2.55 -21.19
N LEU A 8 2.53 1.30 -20.76
CA LEU A 8 1.72 0.88 -19.62
C LEU A 8 2.20 1.51 -18.32
N LEU A 9 3.50 1.46 -18.04
CA LEU A 9 4.08 2.07 -16.85
C LEU A 9 3.90 3.59 -16.83
N ALA A 10 4.03 4.25 -17.97
CA ALA A 10 3.77 5.68 -18.09
C ALA A 10 2.32 6.03 -17.74
N ALA A 11 1.35 5.24 -18.18
CA ALA A 11 -0.06 5.43 -17.82
C ALA A 11 -0.31 5.17 -16.32
N LEU A 12 0.28 4.13 -15.78
CA LEU A 12 0.14 3.77 -14.36
C LEU A 12 0.80 4.79 -13.43
N SER A 13 1.81 5.52 -13.88
CA SER A 13 2.45 6.59 -13.10
C SER A 13 1.54 7.77 -12.83
N SER A 14 0.43 7.89 -13.53
CA SER A 14 -0.60 8.91 -13.24
C SER A 14 -1.44 8.61 -12.00
N VAL A 15 -1.44 7.36 -11.54
CA VAL A 15 -2.16 6.95 -10.32
C VAL A 15 -1.27 7.20 -9.12
N LEU A 16 -1.72 8.08 -8.23
CA LEU A 16 -0.99 8.46 -7.02
C LEU A 16 -1.59 7.79 -5.78
N ASP A 17 -0.71 7.40 -4.88
CA ASP A 17 -1.11 6.98 -3.54
C ASP A 17 -1.66 8.20 -2.79
N PRO A 18 -2.92 8.18 -2.33
CA PRO A 18 -3.53 9.32 -1.64
C PRO A 18 -2.86 9.66 -0.30
N HIS A 19 -2.14 8.72 0.30
CA HIS A 19 -1.47 8.93 1.58
C HIS A 19 -0.04 9.43 1.45
N THR A 20 0.66 9.05 0.39
CA THR A 20 2.05 9.45 0.18
C THR A 20 2.22 10.51 -0.91
N GLY A 21 1.24 10.66 -1.79
CA GLY A 21 1.31 11.54 -2.95
C GLY A 21 2.29 11.08 -4.03
N LYS A 22 2.82 9.88 -3.92
CA LYS A 22 3.77 9.29 -4.86
C LYS A 22 3.08 8.27 -5.75
N ASP A 23 3.58 8.13 -6.98
CA ASP A 23 3.11 7.09 -7.88
C ASP A 23 3.72 5.72 -7.53
N PHE A 24 3.03 4.66 -7.94
CA PHE A 24 3.42 3.28 -7.61
C PHE A 24 4.54 2.73 -8.51
N VAL A 25 4.83 3.38 -9.62
CA VAL A 25 5.91 2.99 -10.52
C VAL A 25 7.27 3.44 -9.94
N SER A 26 7.38 4.71 -9.56
CA SER A 26 8.61 5.27 -9.01
C SER A 26 8.98 4.68 -7.65
N THR A 27 7.98 4.31 -6.84
CA THR A 27 8.17 3.68 -5.54
C THR A 27 8.43 2.17 -5.64
N ARG A 28 8.38 1.60 -6.85
CA ARG A 28 8.54 0.16 -7.11
C ARG A 28 7.50 -0.72 -6.40
N ALA A 29 6.33 -0.17 -6.14
CA ALA A 29 5.21 -0.91 -5.57
C ALA A 29 4.57 -1.85 -6.60
N LEU A 30 4.64 -1.50 -7.89
CA LEU A 30 4.19 -2.37 -8.98
C LEU A 30 5.24 -3.43 -9.28
N ARG A 31 4.79 -4.68 -9.31
CA ARG A 31 5.64 -5.86 -9.54
C ARG A 31 4.96 -6.83 -10.49
N ASN A 32 5.76 -7.73 -11.07
CA ASN A 32 5.26 -8.82 -11.92
C ASN A 32 4.31 -8.36 -13.02
N VAL A 33 4.65 -7.24 -13.67
CA VAL A 33 3.87 -6.76 -14.82
C VAL A 33 4.00 -7.75 -15.97
N GLN A 34 2.86 -8.32 -16.37
CA GLN A 34 2.80 -9.27 -17.48
C GLN A 34 1.84 -8.75 -18.53
N ILE A 35 2.30 -8.79 -19.77
CA ILE A 35 1.51 -8.37 -20.92
C ILE A 35 1.43 -9.57 -21.89
N SER A 36 0.21 -9.99 -22.18
CA SER A 36 -0.04 -11.07 -23.13
C SER A 36 -1.13 -10.63 -24.10
N GLY A 37 -0.71 -10.24 -25.32
CA GLY A 37 -1.63 -9.62 -26.27
C GLY A 37 -2.24 -8.35 -25.71
N GLY A 38 -3.56 -8.30 -25.58
CA GLY A 38 -4.27 -7.19 -24.94
C GLY A 38 -4.54 -7.38 -23.45
N ALA A 39 -4.14 -8.50 -22.86
CA ALA A 39 -4.34 -8.78 -21.45
C ALA A 39 -3.14 -8.29 -20.63
N VAL A 40 -3.41 -7.60 -19.55
CA VAL A 40 -2.42 -7.08 -18.60
C VAL A 40 -2.68 -7.65 -17.22
N ALA A 41 -1.68 -8.20 -16.59
CA ALA A 41 -1.71 -8.61 -15.19
C ALA A 41 -0.58 -7.90 -14.43
N LEU A 42 -0.88 -7.37 -13.27
CA LEU A 42 0.11 -6.73 -12.42
C LEU A 42 -0.19 -6.94 -10.93
N ASP A 43 0.87 -6.99 -10.17
CA ASP A 43 0.82 -7.05 -8.72
C ASP A 43 1.25 -5.70 -8.14
N GLU A 44 0.54 -5.26 -7.12
CA GLU A 44 0.91 -4.09 -6.33
C GLU A 44 1.08 -4.48 -4.87
N GLU A 45 2.19 -4.05 -4.29
CA GLU A 45 2.51 -4.29 -2.89
C GLU A 45 2.54 -2.97 -2.13
N LEU A 46 1.57 -2.80 -1.22
CA LEU A 46 1.52 -1.64 -0.33
C LEU A 46 2.35 -1.90 0.93
N GLY A 47 3.13 -0.93 1.35
CA GLY A 47 3.98 -1.00 2.55
C GLY A 47 3.26 -0.69 3.86
N TYR A 48 1.96 -0.45 3.82
CA TYR A 48 1.15 -0.09 4.98
C TYR A 48 -0.24 -0.75 4.92
N PRO A 49 -0.92 -0.93 6.06
CA PRO A 49 -2.28 -1.45 6.08
C PRO A 49 -3.24 -0.49 5.36
N ALA A 50 -3.96 -0.98 4.37
CA ALA A 50 -4.81 -0.15 3.51
C ALA A 50 -6.03 -0.90 2.96
N LYS A 51 -6.63 -1.76 3.76
CA LYS A 51 -7.75 -2.59 3.32
C LYS A 51 -8.90 -1.78 2.72
N SER A 52 -9.24 -0.65 3.31
CA SER A 52 -10.32 0.23 2.82
C SER A 52 -9.99 0.91 1.50
N LEU A 53 -8.71 1.12 1.20
CA LEU A 53 -8.24 1.77 -0.03
C LEU A 53 -8.21 0.83 -1.23
N VAL A 54 -8.08 -0.47 -1.01
CA VAL A 54 -7.84 -1.47 -2.06
C VAL A 54 -8.88 -1.41 -3.20
N PRO A 55 -10.21 -1.34 -2.95
CA PRO A 55 -11.19 -1.31 -4.04
C PRO A 55 -11.06 -0.08 -4.94
N GLU A 56 -10.83 1.09 -4.36
CA GLU A 56 -10.67 2.34 -5.10
C GLU A 56 -9.36 2.35 -5.89
N LEU A 57 -8.29 1.93 -5.27
CA LEU A 57 -6.97 1.85 -5.89
C LEU A 57 -6.98 0.88 -7.08
N ARG A 58 -7.60 -0.29 -6.90
CA ARG A 58 -7.78 -1.25 -8.00
C ARG A 58 -8.52 -0.64 -9.18
N ARG A 59 -9.61 0.08 -8.93
CA ARG A 59 -10.36 0.77 -9.99
C ARG A 59 -9.51 1.80 -10.72
N SER A 60 -8.74 2.59 -9.99
CA SER A 60 -7.86 3.61 -10.57
C SER A 60 -6.76 3.00 -11.43
N LEU A 61 -6.12 1.93 -10.98
CA LEU A 61 -5.10 1.22 -11.74
C LEU A 61 -5.67 0.55 -12.99
N VAL A 62 -6.83 -0.09 -12.87
CA VAL A 62 -7.52 -0.70 -14.01
C VAL A 62 -7.90 0.35 -15.05
N ALA A 63 -8.44 1.49 -14.61
CA ALA A 63 -8.83 2.58 -15.50
C ALA A 63 -7.61 3.17 -16.24
N ALA A 64 -6.51 3.41 -15.53
CA ALA A 64 -5.28 3.91 -16.14
C ALA A 64 -4.70 2.93 -17.18
N ALA A 65 -4.64 1.64 -16.84
CA ALA A 65 -4.16 0.61 -17.75
C ALA A 65 -5.06 0.45 -18.99
N LYS A 66 -6.37 0.50 -18.82
CA LYS A 66 -7.33 0.44 -19.95
C LYS A 66 -7.28 1.65 -20.87
N GLY A 67 -6.76 2.77 -20.41
CA GLY A 67 -6.50 3.94 -21.23
C GLY A 67 -5.37 3.74 -22.24
N VAL A 68 -4.56 2.72 -22.09
CA VAL A 68 -3.48 2.40 -23.04
C VAL A 68 -4.06 1.68 -24.25
N ALA A 69 -3.71 2.13 -25.45
CA ALA A 69 -4.17 1.54 -26.70
C ALA A 69 -3.72 0.07 -26.78
N GLY A 70 -4.66 -0.82 -27.14
CA GLY A 70 -4.42 -2.26 -27.25
C GLY A 70 -4.69 -3.07 -26.00
N VAL A 71 -4.95 -2.44 -24.85
CA VAL A 71 -5.35 -3.12 -23.62
C VAL A 71 -6.83 -3.47 -23.64
N SER A 72 -7.13 -4.75 -23.54
CA SER A 72 -8.51 -5.27 -23.52
C SER A 72 -8.95 -5.73 -22.12
N ASN A 73 -8.05 -6.35 -21.39
CA ASN A 73 -8.33 -6.89 -20.07
C ASN A 73 -7.21 -6.54 -19.08
N VAL A 74 -7.58 -6.21 -17.85
CA VAL A 74 -6.62 -5.85 -16.80
C VAL A 74 -6.96 -6.59 -15.51
N SER A 75 -5.96 -7.27 -14.97
CA SER A 75 -6.04 -7.92 -13.66
C SER A 75 -5.02 -7.28 -12.72
N VAL A 76 -5.50 -6.78 -11.60
CA VAL A 76 -4.66 -6.15 -10.56
C VAL A 76 -4.81 -6.92 -9.27
N ASN A 77 -3.70 -7.41 -8.75
CA ASN A 77 -3.63 -8.05 -7.45
C ASN A 77 -2.92 -7.11 -6.48
N ILE A 78 -3.61 -6.69 -5.43
CA ILE A 78 -3.08 -5.76 -4.43
C ILE A 78 -2.83 -6.53 -3.13
N THR A 79 -1.59 -6.51 -2.67
CA THR A 79 -1.16 -7.13 -1.42
C THR A 79 -0.59 -6.08 -0.49
N THR A 80 -0.55 -6.39 0.79
CA THR A 80 0.03 -5.51 1.82
C THR A 80 1.18 -6.24 2.50
N LYS A 81 2.33 -5.57 2.57
CA LYS A 81 3.49 -6.04 3.31
C LYS A 81 4.01 -4.91 4.19
N VAL A 82 3.64 -4.93 5.44
CA VAL A 82 4.09 -3.94 6.42
C VAL A 82 5.59 -4.04 6.61
N ILE A 83 6.28 -2.92 6.40
CA ILE A 83 7.73 -2.82 6.53
C ILE A 83 8.10 -2.72 8.00
N ALA A 84 9.04 -3.56 8.43
CA ALA A 84 9.58 -3.49 9.79
C ALA A 84 10.55 -2.31 9.92
N HIS A 85 10.36 -1.49 10.95
CA HIS A 85 11.27 -0.40 11.30
C HIS A 85 11.94 -0.70 12.62
N ALA A 86 13.26 -0.67 12.66
CA ALA A 86 14.02 -0.82 13.90
C ALA A 86 13.84 0.43 14.77
N VAL A 87 13.46 0.23 16.02
CA VAL A 87 13.32 1.31 17.00
C VAL A 87 14.70 1.86 17.38
N GLN A 88 15.70 0.99 17.44
CA GLN A 88 17.09 1.35 17.78
C GLN A 88 18.04 0.31 17.19
N ARG A 89 19.19 0.75 16.69
CA ARG A 89 20.21 -0.16 16.18
C ARG A 89 20.69 -1.10 17.28
N GLY A 90 20.64 -2.41 17.01
CA GLY A 90 21.17 -3.44 17.89
C GLY A 90 20.26 -3.88 19.03
N VAL A 91 19.05 -3.30 19.16
CA VAL A 91 18.08 -3.73 20.18
C VAL A 91 16.85 -4.33 19.49
N GLN A 92 16.68 -5.63 19.66
CA GLN A 92 15.51 -6.37 19.17
C GLN A 92 14.67 -6.80 20.36
N LEU A 93 13.77 -5.92 20.80
CA LEU A 93 12.95 -6.15 21.99
C LEU A 93 11.86 -7.19 21.76
N LEU A 94 11.25 -7.17 20.58
CA LEU A 94 10.14 -8.07 20.22
C LEU A 94 10.32 -8.49 18.74
N PRO A 95 10.92 -9.66 18.49
CA PRO A 95 11.32 -10.06 17.13
C PRO A 95 10.14 -10.25 16.16
N GLN A 96 8.93 -10.51 16.67
CA GLN A 96 7.74 -10.69 15.85
C GLN A 96 6.95 -9.40 15.63
N VAL A 97 7.36 -8.28 16.26
CA VAL A 97 6.73 -6.98 16.11
C VAL A 97 7.51 -6.15 15.09
N LYS A 98 6.87 -5.79 14.01
CA LYS A 98 7.50 -5.01 12.93
C LYS A 98 7.67 -3.55 13.28
N ASN A 99 6.67 -2.97 13.93
CA ASN A 99 6.67 -1.56 14.31
C ASN A 99 6.08 -1.38 15.71
N ILE A 100 6.70 -0.52 16.48
CA ILE A 100 6.22 -0.14 17.82
C ILE A 100 5.88 1.34 17.78
N ILE A 101 4.64 1.66 18.17
CA ILE A 101 4.17 3.04 18.27
C ILE A 101 3.96 3.37 19.73
N ALA A 102 4.69 4.36 20.23
CA ALA A 102 4.54 4.85 21.58
C ALA A 102 3.56 6.03 21.62
N VAL A 103 2.55 5.93 22.48
CA VAL A 103 1.60 7.02 22.73
C VAL A 103 1.85 7.54 24.14
N ALA A 104 2.34 8.77 24.24
CA ALA A 104 2.76 9.35 25.50
C ALA A 104 2.25 10.78 25.65
N SER A 105 2.14 11.24 26.88
CA SER A 105 1.87 12.64 27.19
C SER A 105 2.59 13.03 28.48
N GLY A 106 2.93 14.31 28.60
CA GLY A 106 3.52 14.88 29.82
C GLY A 106 2.50 15.21 30.90
N LYS A 107 1.22 15.00 30.68
CA LYS A 107 0.11 15.37 31.56
C LYS A 107 -0.94 14.26 31.60
N GLY A 108 -1.50 13.98 32.77
CA GLY A 108 -2.58 13.01 32.93
C GLY A 108 -3.93 13.57 32.44
N GLY A 109 -4.86 12.68 32.11
CA GLY A 109 -6.24 13.04 31.79
C GLY A 109 -6.45 13.68 30.41
N VAL A 110 -5.51 13.53 29.47
CA VAL A 110 -5.57 14.13 28.11
C VAL A 110 -6.10 13.17 27.04
N GLY A 111 -6.56 11.99 27.42
CA GLY A 111 -7.10 10.99 26.47
C GLY A 111 -6.05 10.10 25.82
N LYS A 112 -4.90 9.95 26.42
CA LYS A 112 -3.81 9.10 25.92
C LYS A 112 -4.24 7.64 25.66
N SER A 113 -4.90 7.02 26.64
CA SER A 113 -5.38 5.64 26.52
C SER A 113 -6.47 5.52 25.45
N THR A 114 -7.36 6.49 25.34
CA THR A 114 -8.39 6.53 24.30
C THR A 114 -7.76 6.64 22.91
N THR A 115 -6.77 7.50 22.75
CA THR A 115 -6.04 7.65 21.49
C THR A 115 -5.32 6.35 21.10
N ALA A 116 -4.65 5.70 22.05
CA ALA A 116 -3.96 4.45 21.79
C ALA A 116 -4.93 3.34 21.36
N ALA A 117 -6.06 3.19 22.05
CA ALA A 117 -7.07 2.21 21.72
C ALA A 117 -7.70 2.46 20.34
N ASN A 118 -8.06 3.70 20.04
CA ASN A 118 -8.65 4.06 18.75
C ASN A 118 -7.65 3.88 17.60
N LEU A 119 -6.39 4.21 17.79
CA LEU A 119 -5.34 3.98 16.80
C LEU A 119 -5.17 2.48 16.54
N ALA A 120 -5.12 1.66 17.58
CA ALA A 120 -5.02 0.22 17.45
C ALA A 120 -6.20 -0.37 16.66
N LEU A 121 -7.42 0.06 16.96
CA LEU A 121 -8.64 -0.37 16.26
C LEU A 121 -8.64 0.08 14.80
N ALA A 122 -8.20 1.29 14.52
CA ALA A 122 -8.11 1.82 13.15
C ALA A 122 -7.11 1.02 12.31
N LEU A 123 -5.94 0.73 12.85
CA LEU A 123 -4.94 -0.10 12.16
C LEU A 123 -5.44 -1.54 11.94
N ALA A 124 -6.12 -2.11 12.92
CA ALA A 124 -6.72 -3.44 12.79
C ALA A 124 -7.82 -3.46 11.71
N ALA A 125 -8.64 -2.41 11.64
CA ALA A 125 -9.67 -2.27 10.60
C ALA A 125 -9.05 -2.23 9.18
N GLU A 126 -7.85 -1.67 9.04
CA GLU A 126 -7.11 -1.64 7.78
C GLU A 126 -6.32 -2.93 7.50
N GLY A 127 -6.49 -3.96 8.30
CA GLY A 127 -5.91 -5.28 8.09
C GLY A 127 -4.59 -5.54 8.81
N ALA A 128 -4.12 -4.63 9.65
CA ALA A 128 -2.92 -4.86 10.45
C ALA A 128 -3.18 -5.83 11.61
N SER A 129 -2.17 -6.61 11.95
CA SER A 129 -2.15 -7.37 13.20
C SER A 129 -1.60 -6.48 14.31
N VAL A 130 -2.43 -6.14 15.29
CA VAL A 130 -2.13 -5.13 16.30
C VAL A 130 -2.24 -5.72 17.70
N GLY A 131 -1.27 -5.42 18.54
CA GLY A 131 -1.30 -5.66 19.98
C GLY A 131 -1.23 -4.33 20.75
N VAL A 132 -1.80 -4.30 21.93
CA VAL A 132 -1.79 -3.15 22.83
C VAL A 132 -1.18 -3.55 24.18
#